data_930605ea46f6063dad7e317a2232b64c
#
_entry.id   930605ea46f6063dad7e317a2232b64c
#
_cell.length_a   1.000
_cell.length_b   1.000
_cell.length_c   1.000
_cell.angle_alpha   90.00
_cell.angle_beta   90.00
_cell.angle_gamma   90.00
#
_symmetry.space_group_name_H-M   'P 1'
#
loop_
_entity.id
_entity.type
_entity.pdbx_description
1 polymer ?
#
loop_
_entity_poly.entity_id
_entity_poly.type
_entity_poly.pdbx_seq_one_letter_code
_entity_poly.pdbx_strand_id
1 'polypeptide(L)'
;MGNQASTSDISSFLAKAKSLITAGNYVFVPRGKNLQALSYYGLTVKDAKDEMLGLTVRDYFKGPKEDFDKSQPGYIWEFKKKVDGKRFYVKLKIQNLDGKDILKCLSFHEDDYN
;
A
#
# COMPACT_ATOMS: atom_id res chain seq x y z
N MET A 1 -3.34 0.37 22.43
CA MET A 1 -3.69 0.47 22.11
C MET A 1 -3.79 0.88 21.14
N GLY A 2 -4.10 1.08 20.73
CA GLY A 2 -4.06 1.39 19.89
C GLY A 2 -4.44 1.59 18.61
N ASN A 3 -3.75 1.37 17.73
CA ASN A 3 -4.04 1.69 16.36
C ASN A 3 -4.39 0.48 15.52
N GLN A 4 -4.88 -0.55 16.18
CA GLN A 4 -5.34 -1.73 15.47
C GLN A 4 -6.72 -1.46 14.88
N ALA A 5 -6.83 -1.57 13.57
CA ALA A 5 -8.12 -1.47 12.91
C ALA A 5 -8.89 -2.77 13.05
N SER A 6 -10.20 -2.70 13.02
CA SER A 6 -11.03 -3.89 13.03
C SER A 6 -10.95 -4.59 11.68
N THR A 7 -11.32 -5.87 11.66
CA THR A 7 -11.40 -6.60 10.40
C THR A 7 -12.32 -5.89 9.41
N SER A 8 -13.42 -5.34 9.89
CA SER A 8 -14.37 -4.61 9.06
C SER A 8 -13.72 -3.37 8.44
N ASP A 9 -12.95 -2.61 9.24
CA ASP A 9 -12.27 -1.43 8.73
C ASP A 9 -11.21 -1.78 7.70
N ILE A 10 -10.46 -2.85 7.95
CA ILE A 10 -9.43 -3.28 6.99
C ILE A 10 -10.08 -3.71 5.68
N SER A 11 -11.16 -4.48 5.76
CA SER A 11 -11.89 -4.93 4.56
C SER A 11 -12.42 -3.74 3.78
N SER A 12 -12.97 -2.75 4.45
CA SER A 12 -13.52 -1.56 3.79
C SER A 12 -12.42 -0.77 3.09
N PHE A 13 -11.28 -0.60 3.76
CA PHE A 13 -10.16 0.09 3.14
C PHE A 13 -9.67 -0.66 1.90
N LEU A 14 -9.49 -1.97 2.01
CA LEU A 14 -8.99 -2.76 0.89
C LEU A 14 -9.97 -2.74 -0.29
N ALA A 15 -11.27 -2.82 -0.01
CA ALA A 15 -12.26 -2.77 -1.08
C ALA A 15 -12.17 -1.45 -1.84
N LYS A 16 -12.06 -0.35 -1.12
CA LYS A 16 -11.93 0.96 -1.75
C LYS A 16 -10.61 1.09 -2.50
N ALA A 17 -9.51 0.65 -1.90
CA ALA A 17 -8.20 0.72 -2.52
C ALA A 17 -8.17 -0.05 -3.84
N LYS A 18 -8.70 -1.27 -3.84
CA LYS A 18 -8.72 -2.10 -5.03
C LYS A 18 -9.61 -1.51 -6.12
N SER A 19 -10.72 -0.91 -5.72
CA SER A 19 -11.59 -0.23 -6.66
C SER A 19 -10.88 0.93 -7.34
N LEU A 20 -10.13 1.72 -6.58
CA LEU A 20 -9.37 2.84 -7.11
C LEU A 20 -8.28 2.37 -8.07
N ILE A 21 -7.57 1.30 -7.70
CA ILE A 21 -6.53 0.74 -8.56
C ILE A 21 -7.15 0.28 -9.88
N THR A 22 -8.25 -0.44 -9.81
CA THR A 22 -8.91 -0.99 -10.99
C THR A 22 -9.42 0.14 -11.90
N ALA A 23 -9.87 1.23 -11.31
CA ALA A 23 -10.37 2.36 -12.08
C ALA A 23 -9.25 3.24 -12.66
N GLY A 24 -7.99 2.95 -12.34
CA GLY A 24 -6.88 3.75 -12.83
C GLY A 24 -6.54 4.94 -11.96
N ASN A 25 -7.20 5.09 -10.82
CA ASN A 25 -6.94 6.18 -9.88
C ASN A 25 -5.86 5.73 -8.89
N TYR A 26 -4.65 5.55 -9.39
CA TYR A 26 -3.60 4.86 -8.69
C TYR A 26 -2.23 5.39 -9.10
N VAL A 27 -1.36 5.56 -8.12
CA VAL A 27 0.03 5.98 -8.36
C VAL A 27 0.97 5.08 -7.57
N PHE A 28 1.94 4.52 -8.28
CA PHE A 28 3.06 3.82 -7.66
C PHE A 28 4.16 4.84 -7.47
N VAL A 29 4.44 5.21 -6.22
CA VAL A 29 5.41 6.27 -5.95
C VAL A 29 6.82 5.76 -6.26
N PRO A 30 7.55 6.42 -7.17
CA PRO A 30 8.86 5.93 -7.64
C PRO A 30 10.00 6.28 -6.69
N ARG A 31 9.89 5.89 -5.43
CA ARG A 31 10.99 6.06 -4.49
C ARG A 31 12.11 5.09 -4.85
N GLY A 32 13.35 5.49 -4.53
CA GLY A 32 14.50 4.66 -4.86
C GLY A 32 14.39 3.24 -4.33
N LYS A 33 13.94 3.08 -3.09
CA LYS A 33 13.80 1.77 -2.47
C LYS A 33 12.78 0.89 -3.20
N ASN A 34 11.68 1.50 -3.66
CA ASN A 34 10.66 0.78 -4.43
C ASN A 34 11.21 0.33 -5.77
N LEU A 35 11.90 1.23 -6.47
CA LEU A 35 12.46 0.91 -7.78
C LEU A 35 13.56 -0.13 -7.68
N GLN A 36 14.40 -0.04 -6.64
CA GLN A 36 15.43 -1.03 -6.40
C GLN A 36 14.85 -2.41 -6.17
N ALA A 37 13.75 -2.49 -5.42
CA ALA A 37 13.09 -3.76 -5.15
C ALA A 37 12.56 -4.39 -6.44
N LEU A 38 11.91 -3.58 -7.27
CA LEU A 38 11.42 -4.09 -8.55
C LEU A 38 12.56 -4.64 -9.39
N SER A 39 13.64 -3.88 -9.49
CA SER A 39 14.80 -4.30 -10.29
C SER A 39 15.43 -5.56 -9.72
N TYR A 40 15.61 -5.60 -8.42
CA TYR A 40 16.30 -6.73 -7.78
C TYR A 40 15.54 -8.05 -7.95
N TYR A 41 14.21 -8.00 -7.88
CA TYR A 41 13.38 -9.20 -7.98
C TYR A 41 12.81 -9.42 -9.37
N GLY A 42 13.21 -8.61 -10.34
CA GLY A 42 12.72 -8.77 -11.71
C GLY A 42 11.23 -8.51 -11.85
N LEU A 43 10.71 -7.59 -11.06
CA LEU A 43 9.30 -7.26 -11.08
C LEU A 43 9.04 -5.99 -11.87
N THR A 44 7.83 -5.88 -12.42
CA THR A 44 7.39 -4.66 -13.08
C THR A 44 6.44 -3.90 -12.17
N VAL A 45 6.12 -2.66 -12.53
CA VAL A 45 5.11 -1.89 -11.81
C VAL A 45 3.75 -2.62 -11.88
N LYS A 46 3.49 -3.29 -13.01
CA LYS A 46 2.27 -4.08 -13.15
C LYS A 46 2.25 -5.26 -12.17
N ASP A 47 3.40 -5.89 -11.97
CA ASP A 47 3.49 -6.99 -11.01
C ASP A 47 3.17 -6.49 -9.60
N ALA A 48 3.69 -5.32 -9.22
CA ALA A 48 3.40 -4.73 -7.93
C ALA A 48 1.90 -4.43 -7.79
N LYS A 49 1.29 -3.92 -8.85
CA LYS A 49 -0.14 -3.64 -8.87
C LYS A 49 -0.93 -4.91 -8.63
N ASP A 50 -0.56 -6.00 -9.30
CA ASP A 50 -1.25 -7.28 -9.13
C ASP A 50 -1.13 -7.79 -7.70
N GLU A 51 0.04 -7.60 -7.07
CA GLU A 51 0.23 -8.00 -5.69
C GLU A 51 -0.66 -7.20 -4.75
N MET A 52 -0.81 -5.89 -5.02
CA MET A 52 -1.69 -5.06 -4.21
C MET A 52 -3.16 -5.47 -4.36
N LEU A 53 -3.57 -5.84 -5.56
CA LEU A 53 -4.92 -6.32 -5.79
C LEU A 53 -5.18 -7.64 -5.05
N GLY A 54 -4.14 -8.37 -4.72
CA GLY A 54 -4.24 -9.61 -3.98
C GLY A 54 -4.15 -9.47 -2.46
N LEU A 55 -4.04 -8.25 -1.93
CA LEU A 55 -3.96 -8.06 -0.49
C LEU A 55 -5.25 -8.49 0.19
N THR A 56 -5.11 -9.11 1.37
CA THR A 56 -6.24 -9.56 2.17
C THR A 56 -6.11 -9.02 3.58
N VAL A 57 -7.15 -9.23 4.37
CA VAL A 57 -7.15 -8.84 5.78
C VAL A 57 -5.97 -9.47 6.53
N ARG A 58 -5.58 -10.68 6.14
CA ARG A 58 -4.47 -11.37 6.78
C ARG A 58 -3.14 -10.67 6.61
N ASP A 59 -3.01 -9.86 5.57
CA ASP A 59 -1.76 -9.16 5.28
C ASP A 59 -1.62 -7.88 6.08
N TYR A 60 -2.67 -7.48 6.79
CA TYR A 60 -2.66 -6.24 7.56
C TYR A 60 -1.56 -6.26 8.62
N PHE A 61 -0.83 -5.15 8.71
CA PHE A 61 0.21 -4.99 9.72
C PHE A 61 -0.17 -3.92 10.73
N LYS A 62 -0.44 -2.69 10.27
CA LYS A 62 -0.89 -1.63 11.16
C LYS A 62 -1.47 -0.46 10.38
N GLY A 63 -2.06 0.46 11.12
CA GLY A 63 -2.72 1.65 10.58
C GLY A 63 -4.20 1.64 10.90
N PRO A 64 -4.95 2.67 10.54
CA PRO A 64 -4.49 3.88 9.87
C PRO A 64 -3.73 4.81 10.82
N LYS A 65 -2.76 5.53 10.28
CA LYS A 65 -2.08 6.57 11.05
C LYS A 65 -1.86 7.78 10.16
N GLU A 66 -1.88 8.95 10.75
CA GLU A 66 -1.70 10.18 9.99
C GLU A 66 -0.34 10.22 9.33
N ASP A 67 -0.31 10.81 8.13
CA ASP A 67 0.95 11.10 7.47
C ASP A 67 1.64 12.24 8.20
N PHE A 68 2.95 12.12 8.40
CA PHE A 68 3.71 13.20 9.01
C PHE A 68 3.70 14.45 8.16
N ASP A 69 3.63 14.29 6.86
CA ASP A 69 3.67 15.43 5.93
C ASP A 69 2.30 16.08 5.88
N LYS A 70 2.17 17.21 6.58
CA LYS A 70 0.90 17.92 6.66
C LYS A 70 0.46 18.50 5.33
N SER A 71 1.38 18.67 4.39
CA SER A 71 1.03 19.15 3.06
C SER A 71 0.38 18.06 2.22
N GLN A 72 0.42 16.82 2.67
CA GLN A 72 -0.18 15.69 1.97
C GLN A 72 -1.02 14.88 2.96
N PRO A 73 -2.16 15.43 3.36
CA PRO A 73 -2.98 14.79 4.40
C PRO A 73 -3.53 13.44 3.95
N GLY A 74 -3.86 12.63 4.93
CA GLY A 74 -4.40 11.32 4.70
C GLY A 74 -3.85 10.33 5.70
N TYR A 75 -4.34 9.10 5.62
CA TYR A 75 -3.98 8.06 6.55
C TYR A 75 -3.26 6.93 5.85
N ILE A 76 -2.23 6.43 6.50
CA ILE A 76 -1.36 5.40 5.96
C ILE A 76 -1.74 4.06 6.54
N TRP A 77 -1.90 3.07 5.68
CA TRP A 77 -2.19 1.68 6.03
C TRP A 77 -1.01 0.82 5.61
N GLU A 78 -0.57 -0.06 6.48
CA GLU A 78 0.61 -0.88 6.23
C GLU A 78 0.25 -2.35 6.20
N PHE A 79 0.82 -3.05 5.23
CA PHE A 79 0.59 -4.47 5.02
C PHE A 79 1.92 -5.17 4.81
N LYS A 80 1.95 -6.47 5.08
CA LYS A 80 3.10 -7.31 4.78
C LYS A 80 2.59 -8.56 4.08
N LYS A 81 3.24 -8.92 2.99
CA LYS A 81 2.82 -10.11 2.24
C LYS A 81 4.02 -10.71 1.55
N LYS A 82 3.97 -12.01 1.30
CA LYS A 82 5.05 -12.68 0.57
C LYS A 82 4.93 -12.43 -0.92
N VAL A 83 6.05 -12.03 -1.52
CA VAL A 83 6.19 -11.84 -2.96
C VAL A 83 7.47 -12.56 -3.34
N ASP A 84 7.40 -13.53 -4.26
CA ASP A 84 8.55 -14.32 -4.68
C ASP A 84 9.30 -14.93 -3.48
N GLY A 85 8.55 -15.40 -2.49
CA GLY A 85 9.14 -16.06 -1.33
C GLY A 85 9.74 -15.13 -0.29
N LYS A 86 9.69 -13.82 -0.51
CA LYS A 86 10.20 -12.82 0.43
C LYS A 86 9.07 -12.00 0.99
N ARG A 87 9.20 -11.61 2.25
CA ARG A 87 8.18 -10.75 2.86
C ARG A 87 8.41 -9.32 2.41
N PHE A 88 7.38 -8.77 1.75
CA PHE A 88 7.40 -7.38 1.33
C PHE A 88 6.58 -6.52 2.27
N TYR A 89 7.03 -5.29 2.42
CA TYR A 89 6.37 -4.26 3.19
C TYR A 89 5.64 -3.35 2.20
N VAL A 90 4.34 -3.19 2.40
CA VAL A 90 3.49 -2.42 1.48
C VAL A 90 2.80 -1.32 2.28
N LYS A 91 2.98 -0.09 1.85
CA LYS A 91 2.40 1.06 2.53
C LYS A 91 1.49 1.78 1.56
N LEU A 92 0.21 1.89 1.92
CA LEU A 92 -0.82 2.44 1.05
C LEU A 92 -1.49 3.64 1.71
N LYS A 93 -1.95 4.57 0.87
CA LYS A 93 -2.62 5.77 1.33
C LYS A 93 -3.65 6.19 0.28
N ILE A 94 -4.84 6.54 0.73
CA ILE A 94 -5.83 7.15 -0.17
C ILE A 94 -5.77 8.65 0.08
N GLN A 95 -5.50 9.41 -0.96
CA GLN A 95 -5.39 10.85 -0.89
C GLN A 95 -6.44 11.49 -1.78
N ASN A 96 -7.13 12.49 -1.24
CA ASN A 96 -8.11 13.23 -2.03
C ASN A 96 -7.40 14.41 -2.69
N LEU A 97 -7.43 14.45 -4.02
CA LEU A 97 -6.84 15.53 -4.80
C LEU A 97 -7.94 16.16 -5.63
N ASP A 98 -8.30 17.39 -5.26
CA ASP A 98 -9.33 18.15 -5.97
C ASP A 98 -10.65 17.38 -6.12
N GLY A 99 -11.06 16.76 -5.02
CA GLY A 99 -12.33 16.03 -4.99
C GLY A 99 -12.26 14.62 -5.54
N LYS A 100 -11.08 14.16 -5.91
CA LYS A 100 -10.91 12.84 -6.48
C LYS A 100 -9.98 11.99 -5.58
N ASP A 101 -10.43 10.81 -5.21
CA ASP A 101 -9.62 9.91 -4.42
C ASP A 101 -8.62 9.16 -5.29
N ILE A 102 -7.38 9.10 -4.82
CA ILE A 102 -6.29 8.39 -5.51
C ILE A 102 -5.60 7.48 -4.52
N LEU A 103 -5.40 6.25 -4.91
CA LEU A 103 -4.65 5.28 -4.10
C LEU A 103 -3.17 5.43 -4.43
N LYS A 104 -2.37 5.72 -3.43
CA LYS A 104 -0.92 5.81 -3.60
C LYS A 104 -0.24 4.64 -2.92
N CYS A 105 0.64 3.97 -3.65
CA CYS A 105 1.54 2.99 -3.06
C CYS A 105 2.82 3.71 -2.69
N LEU A 106 2.99 3.96 -1.41
CA LEU A 106 4.16 4.70 -0.90
C LEU A 106 5.38 3.81 -0.75
N SER A 107 5.17 2.54 -0.40
CA SER A 107 6.26 1.59 -0.21
C SER A 107 5.86 0.23 -0.76
N PHE A 108 6.76 -0.37 -1.49
CA PHE A 108 6.62 -1.74 -1.98
C PHE A 108 8.04 -2.29 -2.12
N HIS A 109 8.54 -2.88 -1.06
CA HIS A 109 9.91 -3.39 -1.05
C HIS A 109 10.05 -4.44 0.04
N GLU A 110 11.15 -5.16 -0.02
CA GLU A 110 11.40 -6.20 0.98
C GLU A 110 11.38 -5.61 2.38
N ASP A 111 10.77 -6.35 3.31
CA ASP A 111 10.71 -5.95 4.71
C ASP A 111 12.11 -6.14 5.31
N ASP A 112 12.69 -5.05 5.79
CA ASP A 112 14.04 -5.06 6.36
C ASP A 112 14.07 -5.69 7.74
N TYR A 113 12.91 -5.89 8.35
CA TYR A 113 12.82 -6.51 9.67
C TYR A 113 12.34 -7.93 9.53
N ASN A 114 12.98 -8.81 10.22
CA ASN A 114 12.60 -10.23 10.19
C ASN A 114 11.62 -10.59 11.26
#